data_e17aac277379925f3e77e6f8e5c5f325
#
_entry.id   e17aac277379925f3e77e6f8e5c5f325
#
_cell.length_a   1.000
_cell.length_b   1.000
_cell.length_c   1.000
_cell.angle_alpha   90.00
_cell.angle_beta   90.00
_cell.angle_gamma   90.00
#
_symmetry.space_group_name_H-M   'P 1'
#
loop_
_entity.id
_entity.type
_entity.pdbx_description
1 polymer ?
#
loop_
_entity_poly.entity_id
_entity_poly.type
_entity_poly.pdbx_seq_one_letter_code
_entity_poly.pdbx_strand_id
1 'polypeptide(L)'
;MADDPVALRTLLRQRHWKYETFCAEYDKVAKALDPGLTGTWPSRAQFQRWLAGNLRGLPYPDACRVLEAMFPGWTISRLFARIPEHRVTQAADVCAEKPESALPSLLATDAEDLLGGRLQDVIAVYATRSEFISNMPAHRLFDQARSIRACGLSLNLLCQQYSEHSLRRLAEGGTSIQCLFLDPDGVAIRQREEEENYSLGTLSELTRINIRSLQDRVLNLLPEEARSRLEIATYDETIRFNIILVDDEIGIVQPYLPALRGIDSPTFVLRRKWENQGLYPMFEAIVSALWTRARTM
;
A
#
# COMPACT_ATOMS: atom_id res chain seq x y z
N MET A 1 -19.54 -20.79 22.23
CA MET A 1 -19.84 -19.45 21.69
C MET A 1 -19.64 -19.56 20.19
N ALA A 2 -20.68 -19.27 19.38
CA ALA A 2 -20.52 -19.29 17.93
C ALA A 2 -19.58 -18.12 17.54
N ASP A 3 -18.56 -18.46 16.77
CA ASP A 3 -17.56 -17.52 16.30
C ASP A 3 -18.23 -16.56 15.29
N ASP A 4 -18.14 -15.25 15.48
CA ASP A 4 -18.79 -14.26 14.60
C ASP A 4 -18.33 -14.45 13.15
N PRO A 5 -19.23 -14.39 12.17
CA PRO A 5 -18.87 -14.52 10.77
C PRO A 5 -18.06 -13.32 10.30
N VAL A 6 -17.21 -13.51 9.27
CA VAL A 6 -16.59 -12.36 8.58
C VAL A 6 -17.66 -11.52 7.88
N ALA A 7 -17.47 -10.20 7.84
CA ALA A 7 -18.45 -9.27 7.26
C ALA A 7 -18.79 -9.62 5.80
N LEU A 8 -17.82 -10.04 4.99
CA LEU A 8 -18.03 -10.50 3.62
C LEU A 8 -19.08 -11.61 3.53
N ARG A 9 -19.03 -12.60 4.44
CA ARG A 9 -20.01 -13.69 4.48
C ARG A 9 -21.44 -13.18 4.72
N THR A 10 -21.60 -12.24 5.63
CA THR A 10 -22.88 -11.62 5.95
C THR A 10 -23.41 -10.81 4.76
N LEU A 11 -22.56 -10.00 4.12
CA LEU A 11 -22.94 -9.20 2.94
C LEU A 11 -23.38 -10.08 1.76
N LEU A 12 -22.69 -11.20 1.51
CA LEU A 12 -23.06 -12.14 0.45
C LEU A 12 -24.40 -12.83 0.77
N ARG A 13 -24.66 -13.16 2.04
CA ARG A 13 -25.96 -13.72 2.48
C ARG A 13 -27.10 -12.72 2.27
N GLN A 14 -26.89 -11.46 2.64
CA GLN A 14 -27.90 -10.40 2.45
C GLN A 14 -28.24 -10.19 0.97
N ARG A 15 -27.22 -10.30 0.08
CA ARG A 15 -27.43 -10.20 -1.37
C ARG A 15 -27.87 -11.51 -2.02
N HIS A 16 -28.04 -12.59 -1.26
CA HIS A 16 -28.34 -13.94 -1.75
C HIS A 16 -27.34 -14.45 -2.80
N TRP A 17 -26.08 -14.01 -2.71
CA TRP A 17 -25.07 -14.39 -3.66
C TRP A 17 -24.43 -15.73 -3.30
N LYS A 18 -24.55 -16.70 -4.21
CA LYS A 18 -23.79 -17.95 -4.21
C LYS A 18 -22.44 -17.74 -4.93
N TYR A 19 -21.59 -18.76 -4.89
CA TYR A 19 -20.25 -18.69 -5.50
C TYR A 19 -20.30 -18.27 -6.99
N GLU A 20 -21.22 -18.86 -7.77
CA GLU A 20 -21.33 -18.58 -9.20
C GLU A 20 -21.77 -17.12 -9.45
N THR A 21 -22.72 -16.63 -8.69
CA THR A 21 -23.17 -15.23 -8.76
C THR A 21 -22.06 -14.28 -8.32
N PHE A 22 -21.33 -14.63 -7.25
CA PHE A 22 -20.17 -13.85 -6.80
C PHE A 22 -19.11 -13.75 -7.90
N CYS A 23 -18.75 -14.87 -8.56
CA CYS A 23 -17.77 -14.87 -9.65
C CYS A 23 -18.22 -13.99 -10.83
N ALA A 24 -19.50 -14.05 -11.22
CA ALA A 24 -20.06 -13.24 -12.30
C ALA A 24 -20.01 -11.73 -11.97
N GLU A 25 -20.41 -11.33 -10.76
CA GLU A 25 -20.36 -9.94 -10.34
C GLU A 25 -18.89 -9.47 -10.14
N TYR A 26 -18.01 -10.35 -9.63
CA TYR A 26 -16.59 -10.08 -9.52
C TYR A 26 -16.00 -9.79 -10.90
N ASP A 27 -16.26 -10.63 -11.89
CA ASP A 27 -15.75 -10.48 -13.25
C ASP A 27 -16.25 -9.20 -13.94
N LYS A 28 -17.52 -8.87 -13.73
CA LYS A 28 -18.12 -7.64 -14.22
C LYS A 28 -17.43 -6.40 -13.65
N VAL A 29 -17.17 -6.37 -12.34
CA VAL A 29 -16.47 -5.26 -11.68
C VAL A 29 -14.99 -5.25 -12.07
N ALA A 30 -14.33 -6.40 -12.10
CA ALA A 30 -12.95 -6.56 -12.52
C ALA A 30 -12.73 -5.99 -13.93
N LYS A 31 -13.59 -6.37 -14.89
CA LYS A 31 -13.55 -5.88 -16.27
C LYS A 31 -13.78 -4.37 -16.38
N ALA A 32 -14.62 -3.81 -15.51
CA ALA A 32 -14.89 -2.37 -15.48
C ALA A 32 -13.72 -1.58 -14.90
N LEU A 33 -13.00 -2.15 -13.92
CA LEU A 33 -11.79 -1.56 -13.34
C LEU A 33 -10.60 -1.67 -14.29
N ASP A 34 -10.39 -2.87 -14.84
CA ASP A 34 -9.27 -3.19 -15.70
C ASP A 34 -9.59 -4.47 -16.50
N PRO A 35 -9.64 -4.42 -17.85
CA PRO A 35 -9.87 -5.61 -18.67
C PRO A 35 -8.88 -6.76 -18.43
N GLY A 36 -7.65 -6.46 -17.99
CA GLY A 36 -6.64 -7.46 -17.65
C GLY A 36 -6.94 -8.27 -16.38
N LEU A 37 -7.91 -7.84 -15.57
CA LEU A 37 -8.37 -8.57 -14.39
C LEU A 37 -9.52 -9.54 -14.68
N THR A 38 -9.96 -9.63 -15.91
CA THR A 38 -11.02 -10.57 -16.30
C THR A 38 -10.57 -12.01 -16.01
N GLY A 39 -11.42 -12.80 -15.37
CA GLY A 39 -11.11 -14.20 -15.04
C GLY A 39 -10.29 -14.39 -13.76
N THR A 40 -9.98 -13.34 -13.00
CA THR A 40 -9.14 -13.42 -11.78
C THR A 40 -9.92 -13.71 -10.50
N TRP A 41 -11.17 -14.11 -10.57
CA TRP A 41 -11.95 -14.47 -9.38
C TRP A 41 -11.33 -15.65 -8.61
N PRO A 42 -11.55 -15.71 -7.28
CA PRO A 42 -10.97 -16.76 -6.45
C PRO A 42 -11.50 -18.15 -6.83
N SER A 43 -10.68 -19.18 -6.72
CA SER A 43 -11.15 -20.55 -6.81
C SER A 43 -12.18 -20.84 -5.70
N ARG A 44 -13.03 -21.86 -5.88
CA ARG A 44 -14.04 -22.26 -4.88
C ARG A 44 -13.40 -22.52 -3.51
N ALA A 45 -12.24 -23.15 -3.48
CA ALA A 45 -11.50 -23.43 -2.24
C ALA A 45 -10.98 -22.13 -1.58
N GLN A 46 -10.51 -21.18 -2.37
CA GLN A 46 -10.06 -19.88 -1.87
C GLN A 46 -11.23 -19.05 -1.36
N PHE A 47 -12.34 -19.02 -2.09
CA PHE A 47 -13.57 -18.37 -1.68
C PHE A 47 -14.09 -18.89 -0.33
N GLN A 48 -14.10 -20.22 -0.13
CA GLN A 48 -14.50 -20.80 1.15
C GLN A 48 -13.57 -20.39 2.30
N ARG A 49 -12.25 -20.32 2.06
CA ARG A 49 -11.30 -19.81 3.05
C ARG A 49 -11.56 -18.34 3.40
N TRP A 50 -11.93 -17.53 2.42
CA TRP A 50 -12.33 -16.14 2.66
C TRP A 50 -13.57 -16.04 3.58
N LEU A 51 -14.59 -16.84 3.31
CA LEU A 51 -15.82 -16.85 4.11
C LEU A 51 -15.64 -17.44 5.52
N ALA A 52 -14.66 -18.30 5.70
CA ALA A 52 -14.32 -18.87 7.00
C ALA A 52 -13.42 -17.95 7.85
N GLY A 53 -12.87 -16.87 7.26
CA GLY A 53 -11.90 -16.01 7.94
C GLY A 53 -10.55 -16.68 8.17
N ASN A 54 -10.26 -17.79 7.48
CA ASN A 54 -9.03 -18.56 7.61
C ASN A 54 -7.96 -18.05 6.63
N LEU A 55 -7.61 -16.78 6.76
CA LEU A 55 -6.60 -16.13 5.93
C LEU A 55 -5.29 -16.01 6.71
N ARG A 56 -4.17 -16.39 6.09
CA ARG A 56 -2.83 -16.11 6.60
C ARG A 56 -2.37 -14.67 6.31
N GLY A 57 -3.15 -13.93 5.52
CA GLY A 57 -2.92 -12.55 5.09
C GLY A 57 -4.06 -12.08 4.20
N LEU A 58 -4.05 -10.82 3.78
CA LEU A 58 -5.06 -10.28 2.86
C LEU A 58 -4.98 -10.99 1.49
N PRO A 59 -6.07 -11.00 0.70
CA PRO A 59 -6.03 -11.44 -0.68
C PRO A 59 -5.00 -10.67 -1.51
N TYR A 60 -4.66 -11.19 -2.70
CA TYR A 60 -3.79 -10.48 -3.64
C TYR A 60 -4.32 -9.07 -3.93
N PRO A 61 -3.43 -8.10 -4.19
CA PRO A 61 -3.78 -6.68 -4.36
C PRO A 61 -4.94 -6.44 -5.34
N ASP A 62 -4.94 -7.11 -6.48
CA ASP A 62 -6.00 -6.97 -7.48
C ASP A 62 -7.35 -7.50 -6.97
N ALA A 63 -7.34 -8.60 -6.22
CA ALA A 63 -8.56 -9.10 -5.59
C ALA A 63 -9.08 -8.15 -4.50
N CYS A 64 -8.20 -7.51 -3.74
CA CYS A 64 -8.58 -6.48 -2.78
C CYS A 64 -9.28 -5.31 -3.47
N ARG A 65 -8.70 -4.83 -4.57
CA ARG A 65 -9.22 -3.75 -5.40
C ARG A 65 -10.62 -4.05 -5.95
N VAL A 66 -10.82 -5.24 -6.51
CA VAL A 66 -12.12 -5.66 -7.03
C VAL A 66 -13.14 -5.79 -5.90
N LEU A 67 -12.78 -6.37 -4.76
CA LEU A 67 -13.68 -6.51 -3.61
C LEU A 67 -14.12 -5.16 -3.04
N GLU A 68 -13.23 -4.18 -2.91
CA GLU A 68 -13.61 -2.85 -2.44
C GLU A 68 -14.55 -2.13 -3.43
N ALA A 69 -14.36 -2.34 -4.72
CA ALA A 69 -15.27 -1.80 -5.74
C ALA A 69 -16.63 -2.54 -5.76
N MET A 70 -16.67 -3.85 -5.46
CA MET A 70 -17.92 -4.62 -5.33
C MET A 70 -18.75 -4.24 -4.11
N PHE A 71 -18.08 -3.76 -3.06
CA PHE A 71 -18.70 -3.39 -1.79
C PHE A 71 -18.33 -1.95 -1.39
N PRO A 72 -18.88 -0.92 -2.07
CA PRO A 72 -18.59 0.47 -1.78
C PRO A 72 -18.80 0.81 -0.30
N GLY A 73 -17.88 1.57 0.29
CA GLY A 73 -17.89 1.89 1.72
C GLY A 73 -17.27 0.82 2.64
N TRP A 74 -16.85 -0.32 2.09
CA TRP A 74 -16.15 -1.35 2.82
C TRP A 74 -14.68 -1.42 2.41
N THR A 75 -13.77 -1.26 3.37
CA THR A 75 -12.35 -1.55 3.16
C THR A 75 -12.12 -3.06 3.24
N ILE A 76 -11.05 -3.53 2.61
CA ILE A 76 -10.71 -4.96 2.62
C ILE A 76 -10.58 -5.52 4.05
N SER A 77 -9.99 -4.76 4.97
CA SER A 77 -9.86 -5.16 6.38
C SER A 77 -11.21 -5.31 7.07
N ARG A 78 -12.16 -4.43 6.79
CA ARG A 78 -13.53 -4.53 7.33
C ARG A 78 -14.31 -5.68 6.71
N LEU A 79 -14.11 -5.99 5.41
CA LEU A 79 -14.74 -7.14 4.75
C LEU A 79 -14.32 -8.47 5.38
N PHE A 80 -13.07 -8.59 5.82
CA PHE A 80 -12.54 -9.80 6.46
C PHE A 80 -12.53 -9.75 7.99
N ALA A 81 -12.99 -8.65 8.61
CA ALA A 81 -13.18 -8.59 10.05
C ALA A 81 -14.35 -9.48 10.50
N ARG A 82 -14.22 -10.10 11.67
CA ARG A 82 -15.31 -10.80 12.33
C ARG A 82 -16.20 -9.78 13.02
N ILE A 83 -17.39 -9.59 12.52
CA ILE A 83 -18.33 -8.56 12.98
C ILE A 83 -19.70 -9.21 13.19
N PRO A 84 -20.38 -8.96 14.33
CA PRO A 84 -21.74 -9.42 14.56
C PRO A 84 -22.69 -8.98 13.43
N GLU A 85 -23.57 -9.88 12.98
CA GLU A 85 -24.45 -9.65 11.81
C GLU A 85 -25.27 -8.36 11.91
N HIS A 86 -25.76 -7.98 13.10
CA HIS A 86 -26.52 -6.75 13.30
C HIS A 86 -25.71 -5.46 13.02
N ARG A 87 -24.40 -5.47 13.24
CA ARG A 87 -23.52 -4.33 12.95
C ARG A 87 -23.19 -4.20 11.47
N VAL A 88 -23.18 -5.30 10.73
CA VAL A 88 -22.99 -5.28 9.28
C VAL A 88 -24.18 -4.62 8.59
N THR A 89 -25.40 -4.88 9.07
CA THR A 89 -26.63 -4.29 8.53
C THR A 89 -26.67 -2.77 8.79
N GLN A 90 -26.32 -2.33 9.99
CA GLN A 90 -26.25 -0.88 10.31
C GLN A 90 -25.17 -0.14 9.51
N ALA A 91 -24.04 -0.77 9.22
CA ALA A 91 -22.96 -0.16 8.43
C ALA A 91 -23.34 0.00 6.94
N ALA A 92 -24.26 -0.81 6.42
CA ALA A 92 -24.74 -0.67 5.05
C ALA A 92 -25.66 0.56 4.87
N ASP A 93 -26.45 0.91 5.91
CA ASP A 93 -27.36 2.06 5.88
C ASP A 93 -26.63 3.42 6.04
N VAL A 94 -25.46 3.42 6.70
CA VAL A 94 -24.64 4.63 6.93
C VAL A 94 -23.77 5.01 5.72
N CYS A 95 -23.57 4.10 4.78
CA CYS A 95 -22.76 4.36 3.58
C CYS A 95 -23.43 5.23 2.50
N ALA A 96 -24.62 5.77 2.73
CA ALA A 96 -25.29 6.72 1.84
C ALA A 96 -24.88 8.18 2.08
N GLU A 97 -24.20 8.48 3.17
CA GLU A 97 -23.64 9.81 3.43
C GLU A 97 -22.16 9.85 3.06
N LYS A 98 -21.77 10.88 2.30
CA LYS A 98 -20.37 11.18 2.01
C LYS A 98 -19.56 11.18 3.30
N PRO A 99 -18.33 10.62 3.34
CA PRO A 99 -17.47 10.81 4.49
C PRO A 99 -17.01 12.27 4.55
N GLU A 100 -17.75 13.12 5.19
CA GLU A 100 -17.19 14.25 5.87
C GLU A 100 -16.31 13.70 6.98
N SER A 101 -15.06 14.12 6.99
CA SER A 101 -14.02 13.69 7.91
C SER A 101 -14.46 13.92 9.37
N ALA A 102 -15.05 12.92 9.98
CA ALA A 102 -15.23 12.91 11.41
C ALA A 102 -13.98 12.31 12.07
N LEU A 103 -12.93 13.11 12.17
CA LEU A 103 -11.96 12.99 13.27
C LEU A 103 -12.74 13.27 14.57
N PRO A 104 -12.58 12.42 15.62
CA PRO A 104 -13.21 12.70 16.90
C PRO A 104 -12.74 14.07 17.41
N SER A 105 -13.71 14.94 17.69
CA SER A 105 -13.53 16.30 18.20
C SER A 105 -13.01 16.33 19.66
N LEU A 106 -11.99 15.55 20.00
CA LEU A 106 -11.40 15.53 21.33
C LEU A 106 -10.05 16.22 21.45
N LEU A 107 -9.56 16.85 20.36
CA LEU A 107 -8.31 17.61 20.35
C LEU A 107 -8.48 19.03 19.75
N ALA A 108 -9.68 19.56 19.70
CA ALA A 108 -9.98 20.72 18.87
C ALA A 108 -9.73 22.08 19.51
N THR A 109 -9.28 22.21 20.74
CA THR A 109 -9.18 23.54 21.36
C THR A 109 -7.83 23.91 22.00
N ASP A 110 -7.01 22.96 22.40
CA ASP A 110 -5.76 23.29 23.12
C ASP A 110 -4.47 22.84 22.43
N ALA A 111 -4.54 21.98 21.41
CA ALA A 111 -3.37 21.45 20.69
C ALA A 111 -2.91 22.38 19.56
N GLU A 112 -3.79 23.19 18.99
CA GLU A 112 -3.44 24.13 17.91
C GLU A 112 -2.51 25.24 18.41
N ASP A 113 -2.70 25.71 19.64
CA ASP A 113 -1.86 26.75 20.25
C ASP A 113 -0.51 26.22 20.76
N LEU A 114 -0.42 24.94 21.17
CA LEU A 114 0.80 24.34 21.67
C LEU A 114 1.76 23.86 20.59
N LEU A 115 1.26 23.49 19.40
CA LEU A 115 2.07 22.96 18.30
C LEU A 115 2.48 24.00 17.26
N GLY A 116 2.13 25.28 17.47
CA GLY A 116 2.68 26.42 16.72
C GLY A 116 2.80 26.21 15.20
N GLY A 117 1.78 25.67 14.55
CA GLY A 117 1.65 25.67 13.07
C GLY A 117 2.71 24.91 12.25
N ARG A 118 3.77 24.39 12.86
CA ARG A 118 4.96 23.89 12.14
C ARG A 118 4.90 22.45 11.63
N LEU A 119 3.99 21.62 12.12
CA LEU A 119 3.82 20.21 11.70
C LEU A 119 2.45 19.91 11.09
N GLN A 120 1.83 20.90 10.50
CA GLN A 120 0.49 20.78 9.90
C GLN A 120 0.47 19.91 8.63
N ASP A 121 1.59 19.41 8.15
CA ASP A 121 1.73 18.51 7.01
C ASP A 121 1.56 17.03 7.37
N VAL A 122 1.60 16.66 8.66
CA VAL A 122 1.25 15.30 9.10
C VAL A 122 -0.26 15.16 9.14
N ILE A 123 -0.82 14.35 8.24
CA ILE A 123 -2.27 14.18 8.12
C ILE A 123 -2.78 12.88 8.74
N ALA A 124 -1.91 11.89 8.93
CA ALA A 124 -2.24 10.65 9.66
C ALA A 124 -0.97 9.99 10.21
N VAL A 125 -1.14 9.26 11.31
CA VAL A 125 -0.11 8.39 11.89
C VAL A 125 -0.76 7.05 12.20
N TYR A 126 -0.13 5.97 11.75
CA TYR A 126 -0.53 4.59 12.03
C TYR A 126 0.52 3.94 12.92
N ALA A 127 0.08 3.16 13.90
CA ALA A 127 0.98 2.49 14.85
C ALA A 127 1.87 1.45 14.16
N THR A 128 1.38 0.83 13.08
CA THR A 128 2.13 -0.15 12.29
C THR A 128 1.89 0.04 10.80
N ARG A 129 2.81 -0.47 9.97
CA ARG A 129 2.63 -0.55 8.53
C ARG A 129 1.43 -1.42 8.15
N SER A 130 1.16 -2.49 8.90
CA SER A 130 0.01 -3.35 8.65
C SER A 130 -1.30 -2.59 8.79
N GLU A 131 -1.41 -1.75 9.81
CA GLU A 131 -2.57 -0.88 10.01
C GLU A 131 -2.69 0.15 8.87
N PHE A 132 -1.58 0.78 8.48
CA PHE A 132 -1.55 1.71 7.34
C PHE A 132 -2.07 1.04 6.06
N ILE A 133 -1.52 -0.11 5.66
CA ILE A 133 -1.92 -0.84 4.44
C ILE A 133 -3.40 -1.22 4.48
N SER A 134 -3.92 -1.57 5.65
CA SER A 134 -5.32 -1.92 5.85
C SER A 134 -6.28 -0.75 5.64
N ASN A 135 -5.84 0.47 5.97
CA ASN A 135 -6.64 1.70 5.83
C ASN A 135 -6.38 2.42 4.50
N MET A 136 -5.16 2.31 3.97
CA MET A 136 -4.71 2.96 2.75
C MET A 136 -4.06 1.92 1.82
N PRO A 137 -4.85 1.10 1.13
CA PRO A 137 -4.32 0.09 0.21
C PRO A 137 -3.61 0.75 -0.98
N ALA A 138 -2.61 0.06 -1.54
CA ALA A 138 -1.70 0.58 -2.55
C ALA A 138 -2.40 1.16 -3.79
N HIS A 139 -3.51 0.56 -4.22
CA HIS A 139 -4.26 1.05 -5.38
C HIS A 139 -4.87 2.44 -5.17
N ARG A 140 -5.27 2.80 -3.93
CA ARG A 140 -5.75 4.16 -3.62
C ARG A 140 -4.66 5.21 -3.67
N LEU A 141 -3.41 4.80 -3.46
CA LEU A 141 -2.26 5.69 -3.53
C LEU A 141 -1.77 5.88 -4.96
N PHE A 142 -1.76 4.80 -5.76
CA PHE A 142 -0.99 4.78 -7.00
C PHE A 142 -1.83 4.81 -8.27
N ASP A 143 -3.10 4.38 -8.27
CA ASP A 143 -3.89 4.20 -9.51
C ASP A 143 -4.00 5.45 -10.40
N GLN A 144 -3.92 6.63 -9.80
CA GLN A 144 -4.01 7.90 -10.52
C GLN A 144 -2.75 8.76 -10.38
N ALA A 145 -1.66 8.17 -9.89
CA ALA A 145 -0.41 8.86 -9.71
C ALA A 145 0.21 9.27 -11.05
N ARG A 146 0.74 10.48 -11.10
CA ARG A 146 1.55 11.01 -12.21
C ARG A 146 3.03 10.87 -11.95
N SER A 147 3.42 10.83 -10.69
CA SER A 147 4.79 10.56 -10.27
C SER A 147 4.83 9.73 -8.99
N ILE A 148 5.75 8.77 -8.92
CA ILE A 148 6.03 7.96 -7.73
C ILE A 148 7.54 7.93 -7.53
N ARG A 149 8.01 8.39 -6.38
CA ARG A 149 9.42 8.28 -5.97
C ARG A 149 9.49 7.45 -4.70
N ALA A 150 10.04 6.26 -4.79
CA ALA A 150 10.13 5.32 -3.68
C ALA A 150 11.59 5.08 -3.29
N CYS A 151 11.93 5.20 -2.01
CA CYS A 151 13.25 4.96 -1.45
C CYS A 151 13.14 4.11 -0.20
N GLY A 152 13.89 3.01 -0.12
CA GLY A 152 13.86 2.13 1.05
C GLY A 152 14.65 0.84 0.87
N LEU A 153 14.38 -0.14 1.74
CA LEU A 153 15.04 -1.44 1.69
C LEU A 153 14.61 -2.22 0.44
N SER A 154 13.42 -2.74 0.42
CA SER A 154 12.88 -3.65 -0.61
C SER A 154 11.60 -3.16 -1.27
N LEU A 155 11.11 -1.98 -0.90
CA LEU A 155 9.94 -1.30 -1.48
C LEU A 155 8.67 -2.18 -1.57
N ASN A 156 8.41 -3.00 -0.56
CA ASN A 156 7.34 -4.00 -0.58
C ASN A 156 5.93 -3.42 -0.84
N LEU A 157 5.66 -2.17 -0.44
CA LEU A 157 4.38 -1.52 -0.73
C LEU A 157 4.15 -1.39 -2.25
N LEU A 158 5.20 -1.05 -2.98
CA LEU A 158 5.14 -0.91 -4.44
C LEU A 158 5.29 -2.27 -5.14
N CYS A 159 6.22 -3.13 -4.70
CA CYS A 159 6.57 -4.35 -5.41
C CYS A 159 5.69 -5.56 -5.06
N GLN A 160 5.08 -5.60 -3.87
CA GLN A 160 4.31 -6.76 -3.39
C GLN A 160 2.84 -6.44 -3.10
N GLN A 161 2.50 -5.17 -2.80
CA GLN A 161 1.14 -4.73 -2.49
C GLN A 161 0.45 -4.04 -3.68
N TYR A 162 1.18 -3.79 -4.75
CA TYR A 162 0.67 -3.24 -6.01
C TYR A 162 1.08 -4.15 -7.16
N SER A 163 0.17 -4.43 -8.12
CA SER A 163 0.45 -5.44 -9.13
C SER A 163 1.42 -4.94 -10.21
N GLU A 164 2.25 -5.84 -10.72
CA GLU A 164 3.17 -5.58 -11.82
C GLU A 164 2.43 -5.08 -13.07
N HIS A 165 1.24 -5.63 -13.33
CA HIS A 165 0.37 -5.18 -14.41
C HIS A 165 -0.08 -3.73 -14.22
N SER A 166 -0.49 -3.35 -13.01
CA SER A 166 -0.89 -1.96 -12.71
C SER A 166 0.28 -0.99 -12.80
N LEU A 167 1.50 -1.39 -12.34
CA LEU A 167 2.72 -0.57 -12.50
C LEU A 167 3.04 -0.33 -13.98
N ARG A 168 2.97 -1.38 -14.80
CA ARG A 168 3.19 -1.27 -16.24
C ARG A 168 2.19 -0.31 -16.88
N ARG A 169 0.90 -0.47 -16.58
CA ARG A 169 -0.15 0.42 -17.09
C ARG A 169 0.06 1.89 -16.68
N LEU A 170 0.51 2.15 -15.46
CA LEU A 170 0.86 3.51 -15.02
C LEU A 170 1.99 4.09 -15.87
N ALA A 171 3.08 3.35 -16.06
CA ALA A 171 4.20 3.79 -16.88
C ALA A 171 3.80 4.01 -18.34
N GLU A 172 3.00 3.11 -18.94
CA GLU A 172 2.42 3.28 -20.27
C GLU A 172 1.54 4.52 -20.36
N GLY A 173 0.77 4.81 -19.29
CA GLY A 173 -0.09 5.99 -19.17
C GLY A 173 0.63 7.31 -18.92
N GLY A 174 1.96 7.30 -18.76
CA GLY A 174 2.78 8.52 -18.61
C GLY A 174 3.28 8.80 -17.19
N THR A 175 3.00 7.94 -16.21
CA THR A 175 3.49 8.08 -14.85
C THR A 175 5.00 7.87 -14.79
N SER A 176 5.72 8.80 -14.14
CA SER A 176 7.15 8.65 -13.81
C SER A 176 7.30 7.87 -12.51
N ILE A 177 8.13 6.82 -12.53
CA ILE A 177 8.33 5.94 -11.38
C ILE A 177 9.83 5.81 -11.11
N GLN A 178 10.27 6.23 -9.93
CA GLN A 178 11.65 6.10 -9.47
C GLN A 178 11.70 5.16 -8.26
N CYS A 179 12.47 4.08 -8.37
CA CYS A 179 12.63 3.06 -7.34
C CYS A 179 14.09 3.01 -6.88
N LEU A 180 14.34 3.45 -5.65
CA LEU A 180 15.66 3.46 -5.03
C LEU A 180 15.74 2.40 -3.92
N PHE A 181 16.41 1.30 -4.20
CA PHE A 181 16.56 0.17 -3.30
C PHE A 181 17.86 0.25 -2.50
N LEU A 182 17.84 -0.27 -1.29
CA LEU A 182 19.10 -0.59 -0.61
C LEU A 182 19.85 -1.65 -1.42
N ASP A 183 21.16 -1.45 -1.64
CA ASP A 183 21.97 -2.37 -2.44
C ASP A 183 21.95 -3.78 -1.82
N PRO A 184 21.41 -4.80 -2.52
CA PRO A 184 21.34 -6.16 -1.99
C PRO A 184 22.71 -6.81 -1.73
N ASP A 185 23.77 -6.29 -2.32
CA ASP A 185 25.15 -6.74 -2.12
C ASP A 185 25.93 -5.81 -1.15
N GLY A 186 25.28 -4.73 -0.68
CA GLY A 186 25.85 -3.69 0.13
C GLY A 186 26.20 -4.10 1.57
N VAL A 187 26.89 -3.21 2.27
CA VAL A 187 27.20 -3.36 3.69
C VAL A 187 25.96 -3.02 4.53
N ALA A 188 25.21 -1.99 4.15
CA ALA A 188 24.09 -1.49 4.92
C ALA A 188 22.95 -2.51 5.03
N ILE A 189 22.70 -3.32 4.00
CA ILE A 189 21.65 -4.34 4.06
C ILE A 189 22.02 -5.48 5.02
N ARG A 190 23.29 -5.89 5.06
CA ARG A 190 23.79 -6.90 6.01
C ARG A 190 23.68 -6.42 7.45
N GLN A 191 24.03 -5.16 7.72
CA GLN A 191 23.83 -4.55 9.05
C GLN A 191 22.36 -4.55 9.43
N ARG A 192 21.45 -4.29 8.49
CA ARG A 192 20.02 -4.31 8.76
C ARG A 192 19.49 -5.72 9.04
N GLU A 193 20.01 -6.73 8.37
CA GLU A 193 19.71 -8.14 8.67
C GLU A 193 20.08 -8.51 10.11
N GLU A 194 21.25 -8.06 10.58
CA GLU A 194 21.71 -8.26 11.95
C GLU A 194 20.80 -7.53 12.96
N GLU A 195 20.44 -6.27 12.71
CA GLU A 195 19.54 -5.48 13.55
C GLU A 195 18.16 -6.12 13.74
N GLU A 196 17.61 -6.71 12.67
CA GLU A 196 16.29 -7.37 12.70
C GLU A 196 16.36 -8.86 13.09
N ASN A 197 17.55 -9.38 13.45
CA ASN A 197 17.79 -10.80 13.77
C ASN A 197 17.39 -11.75 12.62
N TYR A 198 17.58 -11.35 11.37
CA TYR A 198 17.41 -12.22 10.22
C TYR A 198 18.67 -13.06 9.96
N SER A 199 18.49 -14.21 9.34
CA SER A 199 19.61 -14.94 8.75
C SER A 199 20.25 -14.11 7.63
N LEU A 200 21.58 -14.13 7.56
CA LEU A 200 22.34 -13.43 6.54
C LEU A 200 21.81 -13.78 5.13
N GLY A 201 21.58 -12.77 4.31
CA GLY A 201 21.06 -12.91 2.95
C GLY A 201 19.54 -12.84 2.82
N THR A 202 18.78 -12.86 3.92
CA THR A 202 17.31 -12.87 3.87
C THR A 202 16.74 -11.59 3.24
N LEU A 203 17.16 -10.42 3.71
CA LEU A 203 16.69 -9.14 3.17
C LEU A 203 17.34 -8.85 1.80
N SER A 204 18.59 -9.27 1.62
CA SER A 204 19.30 -9.20 0.35
C SER A 204 18.55 -9.92 -0.76
N GLU A 205 18.15 -11.18 -0.54
CA GLU A 205 17.39 -11.97 -1.51
C GLU A 205 16.00 -11.39 -1.78
N LEU A 206 15.28 -10.95 -0.74
CA LEU A 206 13.99 -10.30 -0.90
C LEU A 206 14.09 -9.04 -1.79
N THR A 207 15.10 -8.20 -1.54
CA THR A 207 15.35 -6.99 -2.32
C THR A 207 15.71 -7.34 -3.77
N ARG A 208 16.54 -8.36 -3.96
CA ARG A 208 16.93 -8.85 -5.29
C ARG A 208 15.75 -9.39 -6.09
N ILE A 209 14.84 -10.12 -5.44
CA ILE A 209 13.60 -10.61 -6.05
C ILE A 209 12.72 -9.43 -6.51
N ASN A 210 12.54 -8.41 -5.68
CA ASN A 210 11.72 -7.24 -6.02
C ASN A 210 12.33 -6.44 -7.19
N ILE A 211 13.66 -6.23 -7.19
CA ILE A 211 14.37 -5.58 -8.31
C ILE A 211 14.16 -6.37 -9.60
N ARG A 212 14.41 -7.69 -9.59
CA ARG A 212 14.22 -8.55 -10.76
C ARG A 212 12.77 -8.54 -11.24
N SER A 213 11.80 -8.58 -10.32
CA SER A 213 10.38 -8.51 -10.71
C SER A 213 10.06 -7.22 -11.45
N LEU A 214 10.56 -6.06 -10.97
CA LEU A 214 10.39 -4.80 -11.69
C LEU A 214 11.09 -4.78 -13.05
N GLN A 215 12.30 -5.34 -13.14
CA GLN A 215 13.04 -5.41 -14.40
C GLN A 215 12.35 -6.33 -15.41
N ASP A 216 12.07 -7.58 -15.02
CA ASP A 216 11.63 -8.63 -15.94
C ASP A 216 10.14 -8.52 -16.30
N ARG A 217 9.29 -8.11 -15.35
CA ARG A 217 7.84 -8.13 -15.50
C ARG A 217 7.21 -6.76 -15.71
N VAL A 218 7.98 -5.68 -15.48
CA VAL A 218 7.52 -4.32 -15.76
C VAL A 218 8.40 -3.69 -16.83
N LEU A 219 9.65 -3.33 -16.53
CA LEU A 219 10.54 -2.56 -17.40
C LEU A 219 10.76 -3.21 -18.76
N ASN A 220 11.12 -4.50 -18.81
CA ASN A 220 11.40 -5.23 -20.05
C ASN A 220 10.15 -5.43 -20.91
N LEU A 221 8.96 -5.34 -20.35
CA LEU A 221 7.69 -5.46 -21.06
C LEU A 221 7.09 -4.12 -21.45
N LEU A 222 7.69 -2.99 -21.03
CA LEU A 222 7.26 -1.67 -21.47
C LEU A 222 7.64 -1.41 -22.94
N PRO A 223 6.78 -0.71 -23.71
CA PRO A 223 7.16 -0.11 -24.97
C PRO A 223 8.40 0.79 -24.82
N GLU A 224 9.22 0.90 -25.85
CA GLU A 224 10.50 1.62 -25.78
C GLU A 224 10.32 3.08 -25.33
N GLU A 225 9.27 3.75 -25.79
CA GLU A 225 8.92 5.13 -25.42
C GLU A 225 8.51 5.30 -23.94
N ALA A 226 8.12 4.22 -23.28
CA ALA A 226 7.71 4.24 -21.88
C ALA A 226 8.81 3.77 -20.91
N ARG A 227 9.88 3.15 -21.40
CA ARG A 227 10.94 2.59 -20.53
C ARG A 227 11.65 3.64 -19.69
N SER A 228 11.87 4.83 -20.21
CA SER A 228 12.46 5.95 -19.48
C SER A 228 11.63 6.45 -18.30
N ARG A 229 10.38 6.00 -18.19
CA ARG A 229 9.48 6.37 -17.10
C ARG A 229 9.62 5.49 -15.86
N LEU A 230 10.31 4.36 -15.95
CA LEU A 230 10.64 3.52 -14.82
C LEU A 230 12.15 3.47 -14.63
N GLU A 231 12.61 4.12 -13.59
CA GLU A 231 14.02 4.16 -13.21
C GLU A 231 14.25 3.33 -11.95
N ILE A 232 15.25 2.46 -11.98
CA ILE A 232 15.64 1.60 -10.86
C ILE A 232 17.08 1.91 -10.51
N ALA A 233 17.34 2.17 -9.24
CA ALA A 233 18.69 2.44 -8.74
C ALA A 233 18.89 1.81 -7.36
N THR A 234 20.17 1.67 -6.96
CA THR A 234 20.56 1.16 -5.65
C THR A 234 21.47 2.14 -4.92
N TYR A 235 21.42 2.10 -3.58
CA TYR A 235 22.33 2.86 -2.69
C TYR A 235 22.83 1.96 -1.56
N ASP A 236 24.01 2.22 -1.03
CA ASP A 236 24.60 1.49 0.12
C ASP A 236 24.98 2.46 1.24
N GLU A 237 23.97 2.95 1.92
CA GLU A 237 24.11 3.82 3.10
C GLU A 237 23.20 3.29 4.22
N THR A 238 23.51 3.61 5.48
CA THR A 238 22.67 3.22 6.63
C THR A 238 21.21 3.63 6.38
N ILE A 239 20.33 2.63 6.31
CA ILE A 239 18.92 2.87 6.06
C ILE A 239 18.23 3.40 7.32
N ARG A 240 17.51 4.49 7.19
CA ARG A 240 16.77 5.15 8.29
C ARG A 240 15.27 5.18 8.04
N PHE A 241 14.88 5.31 6.78
CA PHE A 241 13.47 5.50 6.40
C PHE A 241 13.13 4.72 5.14
N ASN A 242 11.89 4.22 5.10
CA ASN A 242 11.21 3.93 3.85
C ASN A 242 10.34 5.13 3.51
N ILE A 243 10.56 5.74 2.35
CA ILE A 243 9.89 6.96 1.92
C ILE A 243 9.24 6.71 0.56
N ILE A 244 7.97 7.02 0.44
CA ILE A 244 7.28 7.02 -0.85
C ILE A 244 6.63 8.38 -1.02
N LEU A 245 6.95 9.07 -2.10
CA LEU A 245 6.39 10.36 -2.49
C LEU A 245 5.52 10.15 -3.72
N VAL A 246 4.30 10.65 -3.68
CA VAL A 246 3.31 10.53 -4.75
C VAL A 246 2.88 11.93 -5.17
N ASP A 247 2.99 12.24 -6.47
CA ASP A 247 2.56 13.48 -7.13
C ASP A 247 3.14 14.77 -6.54
N ASP A 248 4.28 14.66 -5.84
CA ASP A 248 4.85 15.75 -5.06
C ASP A 248 3.87 16.36 -4.05
N GLU A 249 2.83 15.63 -3.69
CA GLU A 249 1.77 16.05 -2.75
C GLU A 249 1.72 15.18 -1.50
N ILE A 250 1.76 13.85 -1.64
CA ILE A 250 1.63 12.89 -0.53
C ILE A 250 2.97 12.23 -0.25
N GLY A 251 3.36 12.21 1.01
CA GLY A 251 4.52 11.47 1.51
C GLY A 251 4.10 10.36 2.49
N ILE A 252 4.63 9.15 2.29
CA ILE A 252 4.48 8.04 3.22
C ILE A 252 5.86 7.73 3.76
N VAL A 253 6.03 7.86 5.07
CA VAL A 253 7.33 7.75 5.72
C VAL A 253 7.25 6.73 6.85
N GLN A 254 8.19 5.80 6.86
CA GLN A 254 8.34 4.78 7.89
C GLN A 254 9.78 4.79 8.41
N PRO A 255 10.02 5.02 9.71
CA PRO A 255 11.35 4.85 10.28
C PRO A 255 11.70 3.37 10.37
N TYR A 256 12.95 3.03 10.11
CA TYR A 256 13.51 1.73 10.46
C TYR A 256 14.04 1.80 11.89
N LEU A 257 13.29 1.18 12.80
CA LEU A 257 13.65 1.15 14.23
C LEU A 257 14.56 -0.05 14.54
N PRO A 258 15.52 0.08 15.46
CA PRO A 258 16.35 -1.04 15.90
C PRO A 258 15.50 -2.19 16.44
N ALA A 259 15.88 -3.43 16.13
CA ALA A 259 15.24 -4.67 16.57
C ALA A 259 13.73 -4.80 16.21
N LEU A 260 13.22 -3.94 15.32
CA LEU A 260 11.82 -3.98 14.88
C LEU A 260 11.77 -4.18 13.37
N ARG A 261 10.92 -5.13 12.93
CA ARG A 261 10.73 -5.36 11.49
C ARG A 261 9.96 -4.20 10.88
N GLY A 262 10.24 -3.88 9.61
CA GLY A 262 9.60 -2.78 8.92
C GLY A 262 8.06 -2.85 8.89
N ILE A 263 7.46 -4.06 8.99
CA ILE A 263 5.99 -4.21 9.03
C ILE A 263 5.38 -3.74 10.35
N ASP A 264 6.15 -3.77 11.42
CA ASP A 264 5.73 -3.40 12.77
C ASP A 264 6.09 -1.93 13.10
N SER A 265 6.76 -1.23 12.18
CA SER A 265 7.16 0.18 12.35
C SER A 265 5.99 1.14 12.11
N PRO A 266 5.95 2.29 12.81
CA PRO A 266 4.92 3.29 12.60
C PRO A 266 5.01 3.89 11.19
N THR A 267 3.86 4.35 10.68
CA THR A 267 3.77 4.99 9.37
C THR A 267 3.16 6.37 9.49
N PHE A 268 3.88 7.36 8.98
CA PHE A 268 3.43 8.75 8.89
C PHE A 268 2.94 9.03 7.48
N VAL A 269 1.78 9.66 7.36
CA VAL A 269 1.27 10.17 6.09
C VAL A 269 1.35 11.69 6.12
N LEU A 270 2.07 12.23 5.16
CA LEU A 270 2.34 13.65 5.03
C LEU A 270 1.62 14.20 3.81
N ARG A 271 1.19 15.46 3.87
CA ARG A 271 0.73 16.20 2.71
C ARG A 271 1.54 17.46 2.56
N ARG A 272 2.14 17.67 1.37
CA ARG A 272 2.87 18.91 1.07
C ARG A 272 1.95 20.12 1.23
N LYS A 273 2.43 21.12 1.95
CA LYS A 273 1.82 22.46 2.02
C LYS A 273 2.62 23.47 1.19
N TRP A 274 1.96 24.51 0.71
CA TRP A 274 2.54 25.50 -0.21
C TRP A 274 3.73 26.29 0.37
N GLU A 275 3.92 26.28 1.67
CA GLU A 275 4.87 27.15 2.36
C GLU A 275 6.28 26.56 2.56
N ASN A 276 6.65 25.45 1.92
CA ASN A 276 7.94 24.76 2.10
C ASN A 276 8.32 24.51 3.58
N GLN A 277 7.34 24.47 4.45
CA GLN A 277 7.49 24.19 5.87
C GLN A 277 6.92 22.81 6.19
N GLY A 278 7.49 22.14 7.21
CA GLY A 278 7.05 20.85 7.64
C GLY A 278 8.04 19.73 7.34
N LEU A 279 7.57 18.48 7.47
CA LEU A 279 8.37 17.29 7.31
C LEU A 279 8.48 16.85 5.83
N TYR A 280 7.46 17.12 5.01
CA TYR A 280 7.44 16.68 3.61
C TYR A 280 8.69 17.18 2.83
N PRO A 281 9.06 18.48 2.84
CA PRO A 281 10.24 18.95 2.13
C PRO A 281 11.54 18.33 2.63
N MET A 282 11.61 18.00 3.93
CA MET A 282 12.79 17.34 4.51
C MET A 282 12.96 15.93 3.95
N PHE A 283 11.88 15.14 3.88
CA PHE A 283 11.93 13.79 3.33
C PHE A 283 12.13 13.79 1.81
N GLU A 284 11.57 14.76 1.10
CA GLU A 284 11.85 14.97 -0.31
C GLU A 284 13.32 15.25 -0.58
N ALA A 285 13.95 16.11 0.22
CA ALA A 285 15.38 16.40 0.14
C ALA A 285 16.24 15.15 0.41
N ILE A 286 15.83 14.29 1.35
CA ILE A 286 16.51 13.01 1.63
C ILE A 286 16.46 12.10 0.39
N VAL A 287 15.27 11.89 -0.21
CA VAL A 287 15.10 11.07 -1.41
C VAL A 287 15.96 11.62 -2.55
N SER A 288 15.92 12.92 -2.79
CA SER A 288 16.69 13.58 -3.85
C SER A 288 18.20 13.46 -3.63
N ALA A 289 18.68 13.63 -2.39
CA ALA A 289 20.08 13.50 -2.06
C ALA A 289 20.59 12.05 -2.21
N LEU A 290 19.81 11.06 -1.82
CA LEU A 290 20.13 9.64 -1.99
C LEU A 290 20.13 9.27 -3.48
N TRP A 291 19.17 9.75 -4.25
CA TRP A 291 19.10 9.51 -5.69
C TRP A 291 20.31 10.04 -6.44
N THR A 292 20.80 11.24 -6.08
CA THR A 292 21.99 11.83 -6.70
C THR A 292 23.26 10.99 -6.51
N ARG A 293 23.33 10.19 -5.43
CA ARG A 293 24.48 9.31 -5.11
C ARG A 293 24.24 7.86 -5.49
N ALA A 294 23.04 7.54 -6.00
CA ALA A 294 22.63 6.19 -6.32
C ALA A 294 23.36 5.66 -7.57
N ARG A 295 23.42 4.33 -7.65
CA ARG A 295 23.89 3.61 -8.84
C ARG A 295 22.68 3.18 -9.66
N THR A 296 22.50 3.74 -10.84
CA THR A 296 21.44 3.33 -11.78
C THR A 296 21.72 1.92 -12.31
N MET A 297 20.67 1.13 -12.46
CA MET A 297 20.73 -0.24 -12.93
C MET A 297 20.30 -0.37 -14.39
#